data_64413735ed211e8f4fa9566fc25850df
#
_entry.id   64413735ed211e8f4fa9566fc25850df
#
_cell.length_a   1.000
_cell.length_b   1.000
_cell.length_c   1.000
_cell.angle_alpha   90.00
_cell.angle_beta   90.00
_cell.angle_gamma   90.00
#
_symmetry.space_group_name_H-M   'P 1'
#
loop_
_entity.id
_entity.type
_entity.pdbx_description
1 polymer ?
#
loop_
_entity_poly.entity_id
_entity_poly.type
_entity_poly.pdbx_seq_one_letter_code
_entity_poly.pdbx_strand_id
1 'polypeptide(L)'
;MLHHLRGTLVEKTPTHVVVECGGLGYFIHISLTTFGQLPDGGEVKLLLHPVYREDAQLLFGFASELEREVFLMLNSVSGVGASTARVILSTLRPEEALSVVANGDSGSLQRIKGIGAKTAQRIVVDVRDKAVKLGASSPLSASGPSARHEALEALLVL
;
A
#
# COMPACT_ATOMS: atom_id res chain seq x y z
N MET A 1 11.18 -16.11 -1.50
CA MET A 1 10.90 -14.73 -1.09
C MET A 1 9.73 -14.70 -0.13
N LEU A 2 9.78 -13.84 0.88
CA LEU A 2 8.70 -13.75 1.88
C LEU A 2 7.46 -13.07 1.28
N HIS A 3 6.34 -13.78 1.27
CA HIS A 3 5.07 -13.27 0.74
C HIS A 3 4.18 -12.69 1.84
N HIS A 4 4.04 -13.41 2.93
CA HIS A 4 3.19 -13.01 4.05
C HIS A 4 3.68 -13.65 5.35
N LEU A 5 3.18 -13.12 6.45
CA LEU A 5 3.44 -13.65 7.78
C LEU A 5 2.13 -13.72 8.55
N ARG A 6 1.86 -14.87 9.17
CA ARG A 6 0.74 -15.05 10.09
C ARG A 6 1.29 -15.36 11.47
N GLY A 7 0.88 -14.61 12.46
CA GLY A 7 1.35 -14.81 13.82
C GLY A 7 0.63 -13.93 14.81
N THR A 8 1.16 -13.87 16.01
CA THR A 8 0.59 -13.09 17.11
C THR A 8 1.17 -11.67 17.11
N LEU A 9 0.30 -10.67 17.12
CA LEU A 9 0.70 -9.27 17.22
C LEU A 9 1.11 -8.98 18.68
N VAL A 10 2.40 -8.80 18.91
CA VAL A 10 2.94 -8.58 20.26
C VAL A 10 3.30 -7.13 20.54
N GLU A 11 3.50 -6.32 19.51
CA GLU A 11 3.74 -4.89 19.62
C GLU A 11 3.10 -4.17 18.45
N LYS A 12 2.43 -3.06 18.72
CA LYS A 12 1.77 -2.26 17.70
C LYS A 12 2.05 -0.79 17.92
N THR A 13 2.68 -0.15 16.93
CA THR A 13 2.93 1.29 16.91
C THR A 13 2.47 1.87 15.57
N PRO A 14 2.31 3.19 15.45
CA PRO A 14 1.94 3.79 14.16
C PRO A 14 2.97 3.58 13.03
N THR A 15 4.22 3.25 13.36
CA THR A 15 5.30 3.10 12.37
C THR A 15 5.74 1.67 12.15
N HIS A 16 5.52 0.80 13.13
CA HIS A 16 5.93 -0.61 13.03
C HIS A 16 5.09 -1.50 13.93
N VAL A 17 5.12 -2.77 13.63
CA VAL A 17 4.57 -3.82 14.48
C VAL A 17 5.61 -4.91 14.68
N VAL A 18 5.45 -5.68 15.74
CA VAL A 18 6.20 -6.92 15.95
C VAL A 18 5.20 -8.07 15.95
N VAL A 19 5.39 -9.02 15.04
CA VAL A 19 4.56 -10.22 14.93
C VAL A 19 5.41 -11.42 15.29
N GLU A 20 4.95 -12.18 16.27
CA GLU A 20 5.64 -13.40 16.70
C GLU A 20 5.08 -14.61 15.97
N CYS A 21 5.99 -15.37 15.35
CA CYS A 21 5.64 -16.58 14.65
C CYS A 21 6.69 -17.64 14.98
N GLY A 22 6.25 -18.77 15.56
CA GLY A 22 7.15 -19.86 15.92
C GLY A 22 8.25 -19.48 16.92
N GLY A 23 7.97 -18.54 17.83
CA GLY A 23 8.93 -18.07 18.80
C GLY A 23 9.89 -16.98 18.29
N LEU A 24 9.74 -16.56 17.01
CA LEU A 24 10.54 -15.50 16.42
C LEU A 24 9.68 -14.23 16.30
N GLY A 25 10.24 -13.09 16.76
CA GLY A 25 9.60 -11.78 16.60
C GLY A 25 10.09 -11.07 15.35
N TYR A 26 9.17 -10.78 14.45
CA TYR A 26 9.47 -10.08 13.20
C TYR A 26 9.11 -8.61 13.34
N PHE A 27 10.10 -7.74 13.17
CA PHE A 27 9.91 -6.29 13.17
C PHE A 27 9.49 -5.85 11.75
N ILE A 28 8.30 -5.27 11.63
CA ILE A 28 7.69 -4.99 10.33
C ILE A 28 7.29 -3.52 10.28
N HIS A 29 7.84 -2.78 9.32
CA HIS A 29 7.45 -1.40 9.06
C HIS A 29 6.08 -1.36 8.40
N ILE A 30 5.21 -0.49 8.88
CA ILE A 30 3.85 -0.33 8.35
C ILE A 30 3.53 1.15 8.09
N SER A 31 2.51 1.37 7.27
CA SER A 31 1.91 2.68 7.08
C SER A 31 0.83 2.94 8.14
N LEU A 32 0.40 4.19 8.26
CA LEU A 32 -0.75 4.52 9.09
C LEU A 32 -2.04 3.88 8.57
N THR A 33 -2.15 3.66 7.26
CA THR A 33 -3.28 2.94 6.68
C THR A 33 -3.37 1.52 7.22
N THR A 34 -2.26 0.77 7.20
CA THR A 34 -2.21 -0.58 7.78
C THR A 34 -2.43 -0.54 9.29
N PHE A 35 -1.81 0.42 9.99
CA PHE A 35 -2.01 0.60 11.43
C PHE A 35 -3.50 0.68 11.79
N GLY A 36 -4.26 1.47 11.04
CA GLY A 36 -5.69 1.65 11.28
C GLY A 36 -6.53 0.41 10.99
N GLN A 37 -6.03 -0.52 10.20
CA GLN A 37 -6.74 -1.76 9.84
C GLN A 37 -6.40 -2.94 10.74
N LEU A 38 -5.31 -2.86 11.52
CA LEU A 38 -4.90 -3.95 12.40
C LEU A 38 -5.63 -3.91 13.74
N PRO A 39 -5.92 -5.08 14.34
CA PRO A 39 -6.43 -5.14 15.70
C PRO A 39 -5.34 -4.71 16.69
N ASP A 40 -5.71 -4.56 17.96
CA ASP A 40 -4.77 -4.17 19.01
C ASP A 40 -3.92 -5.34 19.52
N GLY A 41 -4.27 -6.56 19.15
CA GLY A 41 -3.55 -7.78 19.54
C GLY A 41 -4.18 -8.99 18.88
N GLY A 42 -3.69 -10.18 19.24
CA GLY A 42 -4.19 -11.43 18.71
C GLY A 42 -3.52 -11.83 17.40
N GLU A 43 -4.13 -12.76 16.69
CA GLU A 43 -3.56 -13.28 15.45
C GLU A 43 -3.80 -12.33 14.29
N VAL A 44 -2.75 -12.08 13.52
CA VAL A 44 -2.80 -11.22 12.33
C VAL A 44 -2.10 -11.91 11.16
N LYS A 45 -2.49 -11.52 9.96
CA LYS A 45 -1.78 -11.87 8.73
C LYS A 45 -1.39 -10.57 8.03
N LEU A 46 -0.10 -10.42 7.75
CA LEU A 46 0.41 -9.28 7.00
C LEU A 46 1.05 -9.77 5.71
N LEU A 47 0.76 -9.08 4.63
CA LEU A 47 1.48 -9.25 3.37
C LEU A 47 2.82 -8.53 3.50
N LEU A 48 3.88 -9.12 3.00
CA LEU A 48 5.23 -8.62 3.22
C LEU A 48 5.90 -8.18 1.92
N HIS A 49 6.77 -7.20 2.05
CA HIS A 49 7.75 -6.85 1.04
C HIS A 49 9.10 -6.68 1.72
N PRO A 50 10.04 -7.62 1.52
CA PRO A 50 11.38 -7.50 2.09
C PRO A 50 12.22 -6.54 1.26
N VAL A 51 13.05 -5.75 1.94
CA VAL A 51 14.04 -4.87 1.32
C VAL A 51 15.39 -5.25 1.86
N TYR A 52 16.30 -5.63 0.96
CA TYR A 52 17.65 -6.03 1.31
C TYR A 52 18.61 -4.91 0.94
N ARG A 53 19.40 -4.46 1.92
CA ARG A 53 20.48 -3.50 1.74
C ARG A 53 21.78 -4.13 2.24
N GLU A 54 22.92 -3.53 1.91
CA GLU A 54 24.22 -4.01 2.37
C GLU A 54 24.33 -4.09 3.89
N ASP A 55 23.72 -3.11 4.58
CA ASP A 55 23.81 -2.94 6.02
C ASP A 55 22.55 -3.34 6.78
N ALA A 56 21.47 -3.69 6.08
CA ALA A 56 20.18 -3.95 6.74
C ALA A 56 19.26 -4.83 5.91
N GLN A 57 18.41 -5.56 6.61
CA GLN A 57 17.26 -6.26 6.04
C GLN A 57 16.01 -5.65 6.67
N LEU A 58 15.12 -5.12 5.84
CA LEU A 58 13.90 -4.48 6.29
C LEU A 58 12.68 -5.25 5.80
N LEU A 59 11.66 -5.35 6.64
CA LEU A 59 10.36 -5.89 6.25
C LEU A 59 9.33 -4.77 6.28
N PHE A 60 8.60 -4.63 5.18
CA PHE A 60 7.42 -3.77 5.10
C PHE A 60 6.19 -4.66 5.05
N GLY A 61 5.15 -4.30 5.81
CA GLY A 61 3.94 -5.10 5.92
C GLY A 61 2.70 -4.31 5.56
N PHE A 62 1.72 -5.03 5.02
CA PHE A 62 0.47 -4.45 4.51
C PHE A 62 -0.71 -5.30 4.96
N ALA A 63 -1.77 -4.62 5.40
CA ALA A 63 -3.00 -5.29 5.78
C ALA A 63 -3.81 -5.76 4.56
N SER A 64 -3.64 -5.10 3.41
CA SER A 64 -4.37 -5.42 2.19
C SER A 64 -3.43 -5.64 1.00
N GLU A 65 -3.90 -6.44 0.06
CA GLU A 65 -3.17 -6.71 -1.18
C GLU A 65 -3.06 -5.45 -2.05
N LEU A 66 -4.11 -4.65 -2.09
CA LEU A 66 -4.11 -3.40 -2.84
C LEU A 66 -3.02 -2.44 -2.33
N GLU A 67 -2.88 -2.31 -1.01
CA GLU A 67 -1.84 -1.44 -0.44
C GLU A 67 -0.45 -1.91 -0.85
N ARG A 68 -0.19 -3.23 -0.82
CA ARG A 68 1.09 -3.78 -1.27
C ARG A 68 1.33 -3.47 -2.75
N GLU A 69 0.33 -3.66 -3.60
CA GLU A 69 0.44 -3.36 -5.04
C GLU A 69 0.76 -1.87 -5.28
N VAL A 70 0.09 -0.98 -4.57
CA VAL A 70 0.35 0.46 -4.68
C VAL A 70 1.75 0.79 -4.16
N PHE A 71 2.17 0.18 -3.06
CA PHE A 71 3.52 0.34 -2.53
C PHE A 71 4.58 -0.07 -3.56
N LEU A 72 4.41 -1.24 -4.18
CA LEU A 72 5.34 -1.73 -5.21
C LEU A 72 5.38 -0.79 -6.42
N MET A 73 4.22 -0.30 -6.84
CA MET A 73 4.12 0.67 -7.93
C MET A 73 4.91 1.95 -7.60
N LEU A 74 4.69 2.53 -6.44
CA LEU A 74 5.38 3.75 -6.00
C LEU A 74 6.88 3.52 -5.85
N ASN A 75 7.27 2.38 -5.26
CA ASN A 75 8.67 2.05 -5.03
C ASN A 75 9.45 1.77 -6.33
N SER A 76 8.74 1.48 -7.43
CA SER A 76 9.37 1.28 -8.74
C SER A 76 9.86 2.58 -9.38
N VAL A 77 9.38 3.73 -8.90
CA VAL A 77 9.75 5.04 -9.42
C VAL A 77 11.15 5.40 -8.91
N SER A 78 12.04 5.81 -9.83
CA SER A 78 13.36 6.28 -9.44
C SER A 78 13.25 7.51 -8.54
N GLY A 79 13.94 7.48 -7.41
CA GLY A 79 13.86 8.53 -6.39
C GLY A 79 12.78 8.32 -5.33
N VAL A 80 11.97 7.26 -5.46
CA VAL A 80 10.98 6.89 -4.45
C VAL A 80 11.44 5.60 -3.77
N GLY A 81 12.04 5.73 -2.60
CA GLY A 81 12.43 4.58 -1.79
C GLY A 81 11.26 3.97 -1.02
N ALA A 82 11.51 2.84 -0.38
CA ALA A 82 10.50 2.14 0.41
C ALA A 82 9.95 3.02 1.53
N SER A 83 10.80 3.78 2.22
CA SER A 83 10.36 4.69 3.28
C SER A 83 9.48 5.81 2.74
N THR A 84 9.77 6.37 1.59
CA THR A 84 8.95 7.39 0.94
C THR A 84 7.60 6.82 0.52
N ALA A 85 7.58 5.64 -0.08
CA ALA A 85 6.34 4.96 -0.46
C ALA A 85 5.45 4.71 0.78
N ARG A 86 6.05 4.32 1.90
CA ARG A 86 5.33 4.15 3.18
C ARG A 86 4.72 5.46 3.67
N VAL A 87 5.45 6.57 3.56
CA VAL A 87 4.94 7.90 3.95
C VAL A 87 3.75 8.30 3.07
N ILE A 88 3.83 8.05 1.77
CA ILE A 88 2.71 8.31 0.85
C ILE A 88 1.47 7.52 1.30
N LEU A 89 1.62 6.23 1.60
CA LEU A 89 0.52 5.37 2.04
C LEU A 89 0.06 5.64 3.47
N SER A 90 0.83 6.37 4.25
CA SER A 90 0.40 6.87 5.56
C SER A 90 -0.46 8.13 5.43
N THR A 91 -0.27 8.90 4.35
CA THR A 91 -1.01 10.13 4.08
C THR A 91 -2.24 9.88 3.22
N LEU A 92 -2.12 9.01 2.23
CA LEU A 92 -3.20 8.65 1.29
C LEU A 92 -3.53 7.17 1.43
N ARG A 93 -4.82 6.85 1.43
CA ARG A 93 -5.22 5.45 1.29
C ARG A 93 -4.81 4.93 -0.09
N PRO A 94 -4.68 3.61 -0.26
CA PRO A 94 -4.30 3.06 -1.57
C PRO A 94 -5.17 3.56 -2.71
N GLU A 95 -6.48 3.61 -2.52
CA GLU A 95 -7.44 4.08 -3.53
C GLU A 95 -7.24 5.56 -3.86
N GLU A 96 -6.99 6.38 -2.84
CA GLU A 96 -6.70 7.80 -3.01
C GLU A 96 -5.39 8.03 -3.75
N ALA A 97 -4.35 7.26 -3.41
CA ALA A 97 -3.07 7.33 -4.09
C ALA A 97 -3.21 6.98 -5.58
N LEU A 98 -3.97 5.93 -5.90
CA LEU A 98 -4.24 5.56 -7.28
C LEU A 98 -4.97 6.66 -8.03
N SER A 99 -5.99 7.26 -7.40
CA SER A 99 -6.76 8.35 -7.99
C SER A 99 -5.90 9.58 -8.26
N VAL A 100 -5.08 9.97 -7.30
CA VAL A 100 -4.17 11.12 -7.42
C VAL A 100 -3.20 10.93 -8.58
N VAL A 101 -2.59 9.75 -8.68
CA VAL A 101 -1.63 9.43 -9.75
C VAL A 101 -2.34 9.33 -11.10
N ALA A 102 -3.48 8.64 -11.16
CA ALA A 102 -4.25 8.48 -12.40
C ALA A 102 -4.73 9.82 -12.96
N ASN A 103 -5.10 10.75 -12.10
CA ASN A 103 -5.55 12.09 -12.50
C ASN A 103 -4.41 13.06 -12.79
N GLY A 104 -3.16 12.64 -12.62
CA GLY A 104 -2.01 13.50 -12.84
C GLY A 104 -1.88 14.61 -11.80
N ASP A 105 -2.41 14.43 -10.60
CA ASP A 105 -2.44 15.44 -9.56
C ASP A 105 -1.12 15.47 -8.78
N SER A 106 -0.10 16.02 -9.40
CA SER A 106 1.22 16.19 -8.77
C SER A 106 1.18 17.14 -7.58
N GLY A 107 0.24 18.08 -7.57
CA GLY A 107 0.07 19.04 -6.47
C GLY A 107 -0.27 18.35 -5.14
N SER A 108 -1.17 17.37 -5.18
CA SER A 108 -1.52 16.58 -3.99
C SER A 108 -0.33 15.76 -3.49
N LEU A 109 0.48 15.23 -4.39
CA LEU A 109 1.69 14.48 -4.02
C LEU A 109 2.72 15.40 -3.36
N GLN A 110 2.88 16.63 -3.85
CA GLN A 110 3.83 17.60 -3.28
C GLN A 110 3.47 18.02 -1.85
N ARG A 111 2.22 17.92 -1.46
CA ARG A 111 1.78 18.22 -0.08
C ARG A 111 2.27 17.20 0.92
N ILE A 112 2.66 16.03 0.46
CA ILE A 112 3.17 14.97 1.32
C ILE A 112 4.62 15.31 1.71
N LYS A 113 4.91 15.21 3.01
CA LYS A 113 6.24 15.51 3.55
C LYS A 113 7.31 14.65 2.87
N GLY A 114 8.35 15.29 2.38
CA GLY A 114 9.47 14.61 1.74
C GLY A 114 9.33 14.42 0.23
N ILE A 115 8.23 14.88 -0.37
CA ILE A 115 8.02 14.78 -1.81
C ILE A 115 8.08 16.18 -2.43
N GLY A 116 9.13 16.40 -3.23
CA GLY A 116 9.28 17.64 -3.98
C GLY A 116 8.59 17.60 -5.34
N ALA A 117 8.60 18.73 -6.02
CA ALA A 117 7.96 18.90 -7.33
C ALA A 117 8.45 17.87 -8.37
N LYS A 118 9.76 17.64 -8.43
CA LYS A 118 10.36 16.70 -9.39
C LYS A 118 9.93 15.27 -9.13
N THR A 119 9.94 14.84 -7.87
CA THR A 119 9.55 13.50 -7.49
C THR A 119 8.05 13.27 -7.76
N ALA A 120 7.21 14.25 -7.43
CA ALA A 120 5.78 14.18 -7.71
C ALA A 120 5.49 14.04 -9.21
N GLN A 121 6.15 14.84 -10.03
CA GLN A 121 6.00 14.77 -11.49
C GLN A 121 6.50 13.43 -12.04
N ARG A 122 7.61 12.92 -11.52
CA ARG A 122 8.17 11.64 -11.93
C ARG A 122 7.21 10.48 -11.60
N ILE A 123 6.61 10.51 -10.42
CA ILE A 123 5.62 9.50 -10.05
C ILE A 123 4.46 9.49 -11.06
N VAL A 124 3.90 10.66 -11.35
CA VAL A 124 2.79 10.78 -12.30
C VAL A 124 3.19 10.27 -13.68
N VAL A 125 4.35 10.68 -14.18
CA VAL A 125 4.80 10.27 -15.52
C VAL A 125 5.08 8.76 -15.60
N ASP A 126 5.77 8.21 -14.60
CA ASP A 126 6.28 6.85 -14.67
C ASP A 126 5.20 5.78 -14.40
N VAL A 127 4.24 6.06 -13.52
CA VAL A 127 3.31 5.03 -13.05
C VAL A 127 1.84 5.35 -13.25
N ARG A 128 1.50 6.39 -14.01
CA ARG A 128 0.11 6.75 -14.27
C ARG A 128 -0.69 5.62 -14.89
N ASP A 129 -0.13 4.95 -15.91
CA ASP A 129 -0.80 3.84 -16.59
C ASP A 129 -1.03 2.66 -15.65
N LYS A 130 -0.05 2.36 -14.80
CA LYS A 130 -0.20 1.31 -13.78
C LYS A 130 -1.27 1.68 -12.76
N ALA A 131 -1.35 2.94 -12.35
CA ALA A 131 -2.36 3.42 -11.43
C ALA A 131 -3.77 3.28 -12.01
N VAL A 132 -3.95 3.60 -13.28
CA VAL A 132 -5.23 3.42 -13.98
C VAL A 132 -5.62 1.93 -13.99
N LYS A 133 -4.69 1.04 -14.30
CA LYS A 133 -4.95 -0.41 -14.34
C LYS A 133 -5.32 -0.96 -12.96
N LEU A 134 -4.58 -0.58 -11.93
CA LEU A 134 -4.85 -1.02 -10.55
C LEU A 134 -6.17 -0.46 -10.04
N GLY A 135 -6.48 0.79 -10.36
CA GLY A 135 -7.75 1.42 -10.02
C GLY A 135 -8.94 0.72 -10.70
N ALA A 136 -8.79 0.32 -11.96
CA ALA A 136 -9.84 -0.38 -12.69
C ALA A 136 -10.09 -1.79 -12.16
N SER A 137 -9.07 -2.47 -11.60
CA SER A 137 -9.20 -3.81 -11.03
C SER A 137 -9.59 -3.81 -9.55
N SER A 138 -9.69 -2.63 -8.92
CA SER A 138 -10.06 -2.52 -7.51
C SER A 138 -11.58 -2.65 -7.32
N PRO A 139 -12.05 -3.40 -6.31
CA PRO A 139 -13.48 -3.50 -6.01
C PRO A 139 -14.14 -2.15 -5.70
N LEU A 140 -13.36 -1.15 -5.27
CA LEU A 140 -13.88 0.19 -4.95
C LEU A 140 -14.07 1.06 -6.20
N SER A 141 -13.40 0.76 -7.31
CA SER A 141 -13.67 1.42 -8.59
C SER A 141 -15.01 0.97 -9.19
N ALA A 142 -15.56 -0.10 -8.69
CA ALA A 142 -16.88 -0.61 -9.06
C ALA A 142 -18.04 0.09 -8.33
N SER A 143 -17.79 1.13 -7.57
CA SER A 143 -18.82 1.84 -6.80
C SER A 143 -19.56 2.93 -7.57
N GLY A 144 -19.31 3.09 -8.87
CA GLY A 144 -20.13 3.93 -9.73
C GLY A 144 -21.48 3.27 -10.04
N PRO A 145 -22.56 4.05 -10.31
CA PRO A 145 -23.89 3.47 -10.58
C PRO A 145 -23.91 2.45 -11.71
N SER A 146 -23.10 2.63 -12.74
CA SER A 146 -23.03 1.71 -13.89
C SER A 146 -22.32 0.39 -13.53
N ALA A 147 -21.28 0.47 -12.72
CA ALA A 147 -20.52 -0.71 -12.31
C ALA A 147 -21.29 -1.58 -11.33
N ARG A 148 -22.15 -1.01 -10.49
CA ARG A 148 -23.07 -1.77 -9.63
C ARG A 148 -24.11 -2.51 -10.44
N HIS A 149 -24.58 -1.92 -11.54
CA HIS A 149 -25.56 -2.53 -12.41
C HIS A 149 -24.95 -3.75 -13.13
N GLU A 150 -23.75 -3.63 -13.67
CA GLU A 150 -23.04 -4.73 -14.32
C GLU A 150 -22.72 -5.88 -13.35
N ALA A 151 -22.30 -5.57 -12.13
CA ALA A 151 -22.04 -6.57 -11.10
C ALA A 151 -23.32 -7.32 -10.69
N LEU A 152 -24.45 -6.63 -10.61
CA LEU A 152 -25.76 -7.23 -10.31
C LEU A 152 -26.24 -8.12 -11.47
N GLU A 153 -26.09 -7.69 -12.71
CA GLU A 153 -26.42 -8.50 -13.89
C GLU A 153 -25.56 -9.77 -13.97
N ALA A 154 -24.26 -9.67 -13.68
CA ALA A 154 -23.38 -10.82 -13.63
C ALA A 154 -23.78 -11.83 -12.55
N LEU A 155 -24.27 -11.37 -11.41
CA LEU A 155 -24.78 -12.21 -10.32
C LEU A 155 -26.13 -12.86 -10.65
N LEU A 156 -26.96 -12.19 -11.45
CA LEU A 156 -28.27 -12.69 -11.85
C LEU A 156 -28.21 -13.72 -12.98
N VAL A 157 -27.12 -13.74 -13.75
CA VAL A 157 -26.89 -14.70 -14.85
C VAL A 157 -26.25 -16.00 -14.35
N LEU A 158 -25.72 -16.00 -13.17
CA LEU A 158 -25.16 -17.17 -12.51
C LEU A 158 -26.20 -17.87 -11.63
#